data_3eb7543b247cca49381e4ecc9070055c
#
_entry.id   3eb7543b247cca49381e4ecc9070055c
#
_cell.length_a   1.000
_cell.length_b   1.000
_cell.length_c   1.000
_cell.angle_alpha   90.00
_cell.angle_beta   90.00
_cell.angle_gamma   90.00
#
_symmetry.space_group_name_H-M   'P 1'
#
loop_
_entity.id
_entity.type
_entity.pdbx_description
1 polymer ?
#
loop_
_entity_poly.entity_id
_entity_poly.type
_entity_poly.pdbx_seq_one_letter_code
_entity_poly.pdbx_strand_id
1 'polypeptide(L)'
;SSAVVVATAEAVVRLNGLPVTRDDLVAHCGYAERYVGTHGGCSDHAAIIFGRRDAITHITALPLTVDGGTLPEGYRLVLANSLVAAEKREAARNIFNSRIAAYEIGLLLIRKNSPEYAGKLEHLRDVNPDRLGVDESRIYQMLRTLPVCARRSEILRLLPERAKEIHRIFQTHDESVDGYP
;
A
#
# COMPACT_ATOMS: atom_id res chain seq x y z
N SER A 1 -9.88 1.99 13.39
CA SER A 1 -10.59 2.84 12.39
C SER A 1 -11.30 1.99 11.36
N SER A 2 -10.63 1.02 10.74
CA SER A 2 -11.18 0.23 9.63
C SER A 2 -12.48 -0.51 9.98
N ALA A 3 -12.64 -1.00 11.21
CA ALA A 3 -13.89 -1.63 11.65
C ALA A 3 -15.08 -0.63 11.66
N VAL A 4 -14.85 0.61 12.09
CA VAL A 4 -15.89 1.64 12.09
C VAL A 4 -16.23 2.04 10.66
N VAL A 5 -15.23 2.21 9.79
CA VAL A 5 -15.44 2.54 8.38
C VAL A 5 -16.27 1.47 7.69
N VAL A 6 -15.90 0.19 7.85
CA VAL A 6 -16.64 -0.93 7.24
C VAL A 6 -18.07 -1.03 7.80
N ALA A 7 -18.24 -0.95 9.11
CA ALA A 7 -19.57 -1.03 9.72
C ALA A 7 -20.49 0.09 9.22
N THR A 8 -19.97 1.32 9.10
CA THR A 8 -20.74 2.45 8.59
C THR A 8 -21.09 2.26 7.11
N ALA A 9 -20.11 1.86 6.28
CA ALA A 9 -20.33 1.63 4.87
C ALA A 9 -21.34 0.50 4.61
N GLU A 10 -21.21 -0.63 5.31
CA GLU A 10 -22.18 -1.74 5.27
C GLU A 10 -23.60 -1.28 5.66
N ALA A 11 -23.73 -0.47 6.71
CA ALA A 11 -25.04 0.05 7.12
C ALA A 11 -25.65 0.94 6.02
N VAL A 12 -24.88 1.84 5.44
CA VAL A 12 -25.35 2.72 4.36
C VAL A 12 -25.77 1.91 3.13
N VAL A 13 -24.94 0.96 2.71
CA VAL A 13 -25.23 0.09 1.54
C VAL A 13 -26.52 -0.68 1.76
N ARG A 14 -26.68 -1.33 2.92
CA ARG A 14 -27.86 -2.16 3.21
C ARG A 14 -29.14 -1.35 3.39
N LEU A 15 -29.09 -0.23 4.12
CA LEU A 15 -30.27 0.62 4.36
C LEU A 15 -30.82 1.25 3.08
N ASN A 16 -29.93 1.51 2.11
CA ASN A 16 -30.30 2.16 0.83
C ASN A 16 -30.40 1.17 -0.34
N GLY A 17 -30.20 -0.13 -0.13
CA GLY A 17 -30.26 -1.15 -1.17
C GLY A 17 -29.27 -0.90 -2.32
N LEU A 18 -28.06 -0.38 -2.03
CA LEU A 18 -27.08 -0.03 -3.04
C LEU A 18 -26.45 -1.29 -3.66
N PRO A 19 -26.30 -1.38 -4.99
CA PRO A 19 -25.72 -2.53 -5.66
C PRO A 19 -24.17 -2.49 -5.61
N VAL A 20 -23.60 -2.58 -4.42
CA VAL A 20 -22.14 -2.56 -4.19
C VAL A 20 -21.66 -3.98 -3.94
N THR A 21 -20.65 -4.43 -4.70
CA THR A 21 -20.01 -5.72 -4.47
C THR A 21 -19.11 -5.67 -3.21
N ARG A 22 -18.74 -6.83 -2.66
CA ARG A 22 -17.81 -6.87 -1.54
C ARG A 22 -16.44 -6.31 -1.87
N ASP A 23 -15.96 -6.58 -3.07
CA ASP A 23 -14.67 -6.06 -3.55
C ASP A 23 -14.69 -4.54 -3.69
N ASP A 24 -15.77 -4.00 -4.27
CA ASP A 24 -15.97 -2.55 -4.35
C ASP A 24 -16.09 -1.92 -2.96
N LEU A 25 -16.76 -2.59 -2.04
CA LEU A 25 -16.89 -2.10 -0.67
C LEU A 25 -15.51 -2.02 0.03
N VAL A 26 -14.64 -3.01 -0.16
CA VAL A 26 -13.25 -2.98 0.32
C VAL A 26 -12.51 -1.77 -0.26
N ALA A 27 -12.60 -1.58 -1.58
CA ALA A 27 -11.94 -0.48 -2.27
C ALA A 27 -12.44 0.89 -1.77
N HIS A 28 -13.76 1.05 -1.63
CA HIS A 28 -14.39 2.28 -1.14
C HIS A 28 -13.97 2.59 0.31
N CYS A 29 -13.96 1.57 1.18
CA CYS A 29 -13.54 1.72 2.57
C CYS A 29 -12.06 2.11 2.66
N GLY A 30 -11.17 1.47 1.91
CA GLY A 30 -9.76 1.82 1.85
C GLY A 30 -9.53 3.24 1.32
N TYR A 31 -10.31 3.65 0.31
CA TYR A 31 -10.23 5.01 -0.21
C TYR A 31 -10.76 6.05 0.79
N ALA A 32 -11.81 5.72 1.56
CA ALA A 32 -12.40 6.62 2.54
C ALA A 32 -11.41 7.03 3.65
N GLU A 33 -10.46 6.17 4.03
CA GLU A 33 -9.44 6.52 5.02
C GLU A 33 -8.51 7.65 4.56
N ARG A 34 -8.41 7.92 3.26
CA ARG A 34 -7.64 9.05 2.72
C ARG A 34 -8.22 10.41 3.14
N TYR A 35 -9.54 10.51 3.34
CA TYR A 35 -10.19 11.74 3.81
C TYR A 35 -9.78 12.14 5.22
N VAL A 36 -9.30 11.19 6.03
CA VAL A 36 -8.72 11.46 7.35
C VAL A 36 -7.18 11.49 7.31
N GLY A 37 -6.60 11.50 6.10
CA GLY A 37 -5.19 11.69 5.88
C GLY A 37 -4.33 10.42 5.99
N THR A 38 -4.92 9.22 5.97
CA THR A 38 -4.17 7.97 5.99
C THR A 38 -4.12 7.34 4.60
N HIS A 39 -2.93 7.12 4.06
CA HIS A 39 -2.70 6.49 2.75
C HIS A 39 -2.38 5.00 2.90
N GLY A 40 -3.23 4.27 3.64
CA GLY A 40 -3.10 2.84 3.89
C GLY A 40 -3.58 1.96 2.73
N GLY A 41 -3.27 0.67 2.83
CA GLY A 41 -3.88 -0.36 1.99
C GLY A 41 -5.28 -0.75 2.49
N CYS A 42 -5.94 -1.65 1.76
CA CYS A 42 -7.30 -2.12 2.08
C CYS A 42 -7.34 -3.49 2.78
N SER A 43 -6.20 -4.02 3.23
CA SER A 43 -6.13 -5.38 3.79
C SER A 43 -6.98 -5.56 5.05
N ASP A 44 -7.00 -4.57 5.95
CA ASP A 44 -7.82 -4.63 7.16
C ASP A 44 -9.31 -4.66 6.81
N HIS A 45 -9.73 -3.84 5.83
CA HIS A 45 -11.11 -3.79 5.35
C HIS A 45 -11.50 -5.12 4.70
N ALA A 46 -10.62 -5.70 3.88
CA ALA A 46 -10.83 -7.01 3.28
C ALA A 46 -10.93 -8.12 4.36
N ALA A 47 -10.07 -8.08 5.37
CA ALA A 47 -10.12 -9.04 6.47
C ALA A 47 -11.45 -8.97 7.25
N ILE A 48 -11.99 -7.77 7.45
CA ILE A 48 -13.28 -7.58 8.12
C ILE A 48 -14.45 -8.06 7.25
N ILE A 49 -14.44 -7.73 5.95
CA ILE A 49 -15.55 -8.05 5.02
C ILE A 49 -15.56 -9.52 4.61
N PHE A 50 -14.40 -10.15 4.43
CA PHE A 50 -14.26 -11.51 3.95
C PHE A 50 -13.92 -12.52 5.02
N GLY A 51 -13.55 -12.08 6.23
CA GLY A 51 -13.22 -12.97 7.33
C GLY A 51 -14.34 -13.96 7.64
N ARG A 52 -13.99 -15.20 7.90
CA ARG A 52 -14.91 -16.28 8.24
C ARG A 52 -14.46 -16.94 9.54
N ARG A 53 -15.42 -17.39 10.29
CA ARG A 53 -15.15 -18.19 11.50
C ARG A 53 -14.41 -19.49 11.14
N ASP A 54 -13.43 -19.84 11.95
CA ASP A 54 -12.63 -21.06 11.82
C ASP A 54 -11.87 -21.19 10.48
N ALA A 55 -11.58 -20.07 9.83
CA ALA A 55 -10.84 -20.01 8.57
C ALA A 55 -9.65 -19.03 8.65
N ILE A 56 -8.62 -19.34 7.87
CA ILE A 56 -7.52 -18.41 7.56
C ILE A 56 -7.88 -17.74 6.25
N THR A 57 -7.88 -16.42 6.24
CA THR A 57 -8.10 -15.62 5.04
C THR A 57 -6.77 -15.08 4.54
N HIS A 58 -6.39 -15.45 3.32
CA HIS A 58 -5.24 -14.90 2.62
C HIS A 58 -5.71 -13.78 1.71
N ILE A 59 -5.09 -12.60 1.85
CA ILE A 59 -5.49 -11.37 1.14
C ILE A 59 -4.28 -10.84 0.37
N THR A 60 -4.43 -10.71 -0.95
CA THR A 60 -3.51 -9.97 -1.80
C THR A 60 -4.14 -8.61 -2.13
N ALA A 61 -3.42 -7.53 -1.96
CA ALA A 61 -4.01 -6.18 -2.06
C ALA A 61 -4.11 -5.64 -3.49
N LEU A 62 -3.22 -6.04 -4.41
CA LEU A 62 -3.14 -5.49 -5.77
C LEU A 62 -2.78 -6.59 -6.81
N PRO A 63 -3.73 -7.09 -7.60
CA PRO A 63 -5.17 -6.88 -7.45
C PRO A 63 -5.68 -7.45 -6.13
N LEU A 64 -6.84 -6.97 -5.67
CA LEU A 64 -7.47 -7.57 -4.51
C LEU A 64 -7.87 -9.00 -4.86
N THR A 65 -7.27 -9.97 -4.18
CA THR A 65 -7.72 -11.36 -4.21
C THR A 65 -7.86 -11.86 -2.79
N VAL A 66 -8.91 -12.62 -2.57
CA VAL A 66 -9.22 -13.20 -1.26
C VAL A 66 -9.44 -14.68 -1.43
N ASP A 67 -8.53 -15.44 -0.88
CA ASP A 67 -8.65 -16.89 -0.78
C ASP A 67 -8.47 -17.33 0.68
N GLY A 68 -8.60 -18.59 0.95
CA GLY A 68 -8.43 -19.05 2.32
C GLY A 68 -8.67 -20.54 2.49
N GLY A 69 -8.32 -21.00 3.67
CA GLY A 69 -8.44 -22.37 4.09
C GLY A 69 -8.70 -22.50 5.58
N THR A 70 -8.83 -23.72 6.05
CA THR A 70 -8.89 -24.02 7.48
C THR A 70 -7.50 -24.09 8.07
N LEU A 71 -7.38 -23.75 9.35
CA LEU A 71 -6.13 -24.02 10.07
C LEU A 71 -5.91 -25.54 10.08
N PRO A 72 -4.72 -26.03 9.68
CA PRO A 72 -4.44 -27.46 9.71
C PRO A 72 -4.63 -28.04 11.11
N GLU A 73 -5.10 -29.29 11.18
CA GLU A 73 -5.31 -29.97 12.44
C GLU A 73 -3.99 -30.06 13.24
N GLY A 74 -4.07 -29.87 14.54
CA GLY A 74 -2.89 -29.88 15.43
C GLY A 74 -2.16 -28.54 15.54
N TYR A 75 -2.48 -27.55 14.70
CA TYR A 75 -1.89 -26.21 14.79
C TYR A 75 -2.74 -25.29 15.67
N ARG A 76 -2.07 -24.31 16.29
CA ARG A 76 -2.69 -23.28 17.12
C ARG A 76 -2.11 -21.92 16.73
N LEU A 77 -2.96 -20.89 16.74
CA LEU A 77 -2.51 -19.50 16.65
C LEU A 77 -2.23 -18.99 18.06
N VAL A 78 -1.01 -18.47 18.27
CA VAL A 78 -0.59 -17.85 19.52
C VAL A 78 -0.44 -16.36 19.30
N LEU A 79 -1.22 -15.57 20.03
CA LEU A 79 -1.14 -14.11 20.03
C LEU A 79 -0.44 -13.65 21.29
N ALA A 80 0.70 -12.97 21.12
CA ALA A 80 1.45 -12.38 22.23
C ALA A 80 1.31 -10.85 22.18
N ASN A 81 0.78 -10.26 23.24
CA ASN A 81 0.70 -8.81 23.36
C ASN A 81 2.07 -8.27 23.79
N SER A 82 2.65 -7.36 23.01
CA SER A 82 3.92 -6.69 23.35
C SER A 82 3.79 -5.69 24.49
N LEU A 83 2.57 -5.37 24.93
CA LEU A 83 2.24 -4.32 25.92
C LEU A 83 2.67 -2.91 25.49
N VAL A 84 3.09 -2.74 24.25
CA VAL A 84 3.43 -1.44 23.66
C VAL A 84 2.24 -0.95 22.84
N ALA A 85 1.69 0.20 23.21
CA ALA A 85 0.62 0.83 22.44
C ALA A 85 1.16 1.37 21.10
N ALA A 86 0.47 1.07 20.01
CA ALA A 86 0.78 1.69 18.74
C ALA A 86 0.40 3.18 18.80
N GLU A 87 1.38 4.06 18.69
CA GLU A 87 1.14 5.49 18.63
C GLU A 87 0.58 5.86 17.24
N LYS A 88 -0.71 6.21 17.18
CA LYS A 88 -1.39 6.70 15.96
C LYS A 88 -1.47 8.24 15.94
N ARG A 89 -0.43 8.92 16.45
CA ARG A 89 -0.33 10.37 16.45
C ARG A 89 -0.04 10.89 15.03
N GLU A 90 -0.27 12.16 14.81
CA GLU A 90 -0.03 12.84 13.54
C GLU A 90 1.40 12.61 12.98
N ALA A 91 2.40 12.68 13.84
CA ALA A 91 3.80 12.39 13.47
C ALA A 91 3.98 10.96 12.92
N ALA A 92 3.35 9.95 13.53
CA ALA A 92 3.43 8.58 13.06
C ALA A 92 2.71 8.39 11.71
N ARG A 93 1.58 9.11 11.50
CA ARG A 93 0.86 9.13 10.22
C ARG A 93 1.73 9.75 9.13
N ASN A 94 2.39 10.85 9.40
CA ASN A 94 3.27 11.53 8.44
C ASN A 94 4.45 10.65 8.04
N ILE A 95 5.08 9.96 9.00
CA ILE A 95 6.14 8.96 8.74
C ILE A 95 5.61 7.81 7.86
N PHE A 96 4.42 7.31 8.14
CA PHE A 96 3.80 6.26 7.35
C PHE A 96 3.53 6.73 5.91
N ASN A 97 2.90 7.90 5.76
CA ASN A 97 2.60 8.48 4.45
C ASN A 97 3.88 8.77 3.64
N SER A 98 4.94 9.25 4.29
CA SER A 98 6.22 9.50 3.61
C SER A 98 6.83 8.21 3.05
N ARG A 99 6.67 7.08 3.74
CA ARG A 99 7.10 5.77 3.21
C ARG A 99 6.29 5.35 1.99
N ILE A 100 4.98 5.60 1.97
CA ILE A 100 4.15 5.32 0.79
C ILE A 100 4.61 6.18 -0.40
N ALA A 101 4.86 7.49 -0.18
CA ALA A 101 5.41 8.35 -1.20
C ALA A 101 6.78 7.87 -1.72
N ALA A 102 7.66 7.39 -0.83
CA ALA A 102 8.95 6.83 -1.21
C ALA A 102 8.81 5.60 -2.13
N TYR A 103 7.80 4.74 -1.90
CA TYR A 103 7.54 3.60 -2.78
C TYR A 103 7.07 4.05 -4.18
N GLU A 104 6.17 5.03 -4.26
CA GLU A 104 5.71 5.58 -5.54
C GLU A 104 6.86 6.24 -6.31
N ILE A 105 7.66 7.07 -5.64
CA ILE A 105 8.82 7.74 -6.23
C ILE A 105 9.89 6.72 -6.63
N GLY A 106 10.16 5.73 -5.78
CA GLY A 106 11.11 4.66 -6.08
C GLY A 106 10.75 3.91 -7.37
N LEU A 107 9.47 3.61 -7.57
CA LEU A 107 8.99 2.98 -8.80
C LEU A 107 9.22 3.88 -10.02
N LEU A 108 8.97 5.18 -9.92
CA LEU A 108 9.24 6.13 -11.01
C LEU A 108 10.73 6.17 -11.39
N LEU A 109 11.60 6.17 -10.39
CA LEU A 109 13.06 6.13 -10.61
C LEU A 109 13.52 4.81 -11.24
N ILE A 110 12.98 3.68 -10.80
CA ILE A 110 13.29 2.36 -11.39
C ILE A 110 12.84 2.33 -12.86
N ARG A 111 11.64 2.79 -13.17
CA ARG A 111 11.14 2.88 -14.55
C ARG A 111 12.03 3.74 -15.43
N LYS A 112 12.55 4.84 -14.90
CA LYS A 112 13.48 5.73 -15.61
C LYS A 112 14.83 5.06 -15.84
N ASN A 113 15.39 4.43 -14.80
CA ASN A 113 16.74 3.86 -14.83
C ASN A 113 16.79 2.50 -15.55
N SER A 114 15.64 1.88 -15.77
CA SER A 114 15.48 0.59 -16.46
C SER A 114 14.30 0.64 -17.43
N PRO A 115 14.39 1.46 -18.48
CA PRO A 115 13.27 1.74 -19.39
C PRO A 115 12.82 0.49 -20.16
N GLU A 116 13.68 -0.50 -20.35
CA GLU A 116 13.37 -1.78 -20.97
C GLU A 116 12.31 -2.58 -20.20
N TYR A 117 12.17 -2.34 -18.89
CA TYR A 117 11.18 -3.00 -18.05
C TYR A 117 9.99 -2.10 -17.70
N ALA A 118 10.01 -0.81 -18.05
CA ALA A 118 9.02 0.16 -17.62
C ALA A 118 7.57 -0.25 -17.91
N GLY A 119 7.32 -0.92 -19.04
CA GLY A 119 6.00 -1.43 -19.42
C GLY A 119 5.51 -2.63 -18.62
N LYS A 120 6.39 -3.30 -17.87
CA LYS A 120 6.06 -4.44 -17.00
C LYS A 120 5.88 -4.04 -15.54
N LEU A 121 6.30 -2.83 -15.17
CA LEU A 121 6.35 -2.31 -13.82
C LEU A 121 5.13 -1.43 -13.55
N GLU A 122 4.07 -1.98 -13.04
CA GLU A 122 2.89 -1.23 -12.59
C GLU A 122 2.98 -0.87 -11.10
N HIS A 123 3.50 -1.81 -10.31
CA HIS A 123 3.71 -1.68 -8.88
C HIS A 123 5.12 -2.07 -8.48
N LEU A 124 5.58 -1.62 -7.31
CA LEU A 124 6.93 -1.94 -6.83
C LEU A 124 7.16 -3.45 -6.67
N ARG A 125 6.13 -4.23 -6.36
CA ARG A 125 6.20 -5.70 -6.30
C ARG A 125 6.50 -6.37 -7.63
N ASP A 126 6.30 -5.67 -8.76
CA ASP A 126 6.62 -6.19 -10.10
C ASP A 126 8.13 -6.19 -10.36
N VAL A 127 8.90 -5.55 -9.47
CA VAL A 127 10.36 -5.59 -9.49
C VAL A 127 10.82 -6.92 -8.86
N ASN A 128 10.61 -7.99 -9.58
CA ASN A 128 10.99 -9.33 -9.16
C ASN A 128 11.45 -10.18 -10.38
N PRO A 129 12.24 -11.25 -10.13
CA PRO A 129 12.80 -12.10 -11.18
C PRO A 129 11.76 -12.67 -12.13
N ASP A 130 10.69 -13.26 -11.59
CA ASP A 130 9.68 -13.97 -12.38
C ASP A 130 8.92 -13.03 -13.31
N ARG A 131 8.52 -11.86 -12.81
CA ARG A 131 7.78 -10.85 -13.58
C ARG A 131 8.63 -10.25 -14.70
N LEU A 132 9.91 -10.00 -14.44
CA LEU A 132 10.80 -9.34 -15.39
C LEU A 132 11.54 -10.32 -16.31
N GLY A 133 11.62 -11.60 -15.94
CA GLY A 133 12.37 -12.63 -16.67
C GLY A 133 13.88 -12.43 -16.54
N VAL A 134 14.36 -12.07 -15.35
CA VAL A 134 15.77 -11.79 -15.05
C VAL A 134 16.21 -12.55 -13.80
N ASP A 135 17.50 -12.59 -13.54
CA ASP A 135 18.04 -13.14 -12.30
C ASP A 135 17.96 -12.13 -11.13
N GLU A 136 18.15 -12.60 -9.92
CA GLU A 136 18.17 -11.75 -8.71
C GLU A 136 19.26 -10.68 -8.77
N SER A 137 20.41 -10.98 -9.37
CA SER A 137 21.52 -10.03 -9.50
C SER A 137 21.10 -8.79 -10.28
N ARG A 138 20.30 -8.99 -11.35
CA ARG A 138 19.74 -7.86 -12.12
C ARG A 138 18.76 -7.02 -11.28
N ILE A 139 17.92 -7.66 -10.47
CA ILE A 139 17.03 -6.93 -9.54
C ILE A 139 17.85 -6.08 -8.59
N TYR A 140 18.89 -6.65 -7.96
CA TYR A 140 19.77 -5.88 -7.07
C TYR A 140 20.45 -4.71 -7.78
N GLN A 141 20.91 -4.89 -9.01
CA GLN A 141 21.49 -3.81 -9.81
C GLN A 141 20.47 -2.67 -10.02
N MET A 142 19.23 -2.99 -10.36
CA MET A 142 18.17 -2.00 -10.53
C MET A 142 17.91 -1.24 -9.22
N LEU A 143 17.78 -1.93 -8.10
CA LEU A 143 17.55 -1.31 -6.80
C LEU A 143 18.74 -0.43 -6.34
N ARG A 144 19.97 -0.82 -6.66
CA ARG A 144 21.17 -0.01 -6.34
C ARG A 144 21.26 1.30 -7.12
N THR A 145 20.45 1.50 -8.14
CA THR A 145 20.36 2.80 -8.85
C THR A 145 19.56 3.85 -8.08
N LEU A 146 18.84 3.42 -7.04
CA LEU A 146 18.06 4.32 -6.22
C LEU A 146 18.96 5.06 -5.20
N PRO A 147 18.69 6.34 -4.91
CA PRO A 147 19.34 7.02 -3.81
C PRO A 147 18.88 6.39 -2.47
N VAL A 148 19.78 6.30 -1.51
CA VAL A 148 19.45 5.85 -0.14
C VAL A 148 18.48 6.82 0.55
N CYS A 149 18.63 8.11 0.25
CA CYS A 149 17.77 9.18 0.72
C CYS A 149 17.79 10.29 -0.33
N ALA A 150 16.69 10.99 -0.52
CA ALA A 150 16.62 12.11 -1.45
C ALA A 150 15.64 13.18 -0.97
N ARG A 151 15.99 14.46 -1.21
CA ARG A 151 15.09 15.58 -0.98
C ARG A 151 14.15 15.77 -2.16
N ARG A 152 13.00 16.40 -1.94
CA ARG A 152 12.02 16.72 -2.99
C ARG A 152 12.68 17.45 -4.18
N SER A 153 13.54 18.42 -3.92
CA SER A 153 14.27 19.16 -4.96
C SER A 153 15.22 18.28 -5.79
N GLU A 154 15.78 17.23 -5.18
CA GLU A 154 16.63 16.27 -5.87
C GLU A 154 15.81 15.33 -6.74
N ILE A 155 14.66 14.84 -6.22
CA ILE A 155 13.72 14.03 -6.99
C ILE A 155 13.21 14.79 -8.21
N LEU A 156 12.83 16.06 -8.07
CA LEU A 156 12.39 16.91 -9.18
C LEU A 156 13.50 17.11 -10.23
N ARG A 157 14.77 17.18 -9.82
CA ARG A 157 15.91 17.22 -10.77
C ARG A 157 16.13 15.88 -11.46
N LEU A 158 15.92 14.78 -10.75
CA LEU A 158 16.04 13.44 -11.32
C LEU A 158 14.90 13.10 -12.29
N LEU A 159 13.69 13.62 -12.07
CA LEU A 159 12.47 13.30 -12.82
C LEU A 159 11.74 14.58 -13.26
N PRO A 160 12.38 15.47 -14.02
CA PRO A 160 11.76 16.75 -14.39
C PRO A 160 10.49 16.58 -15.24
N GLU A 161 10.45 15.55 -16.08
CA GLU A 161 9.30 15.19 -16.92
C GLU A 161 8.09 14.68 -16.12
N ARG A 162 8.30 14.28 -14.86
CA ARG A 162 7.27 13.79 -13.93
C ARG A 162 6.91 14.79 -12.84
N ALA A 163 7.31 16.05 -12.97
CA ALA A 163 7.12 17.05 -11.93
C ALA A 163 5.67 17.15 -11.42
N LYS A 164 4.67 17.11 -12.32
CA LYS A 164 3.25 17.14 -11.95
C LYS A 164 2.84 15.92 -11.10
N GLU A 165 3.34 14.74 -11.44
CA GLU A 165 3.07 13.50 -10.71
C GLU A 165 3.73 13.52 -9.34
N ILE A 166 4.98 13.96 -9.27
CA ILE A 166 5.73 14.14 -8.02
C ILE A 166 5.00 15.14 -7.12
N HIS A 167 4.57 16.30 -7.64
CA HIS A 167 3.80 17.27 -6.86
C HIS A 167 2.50 16.67 -6.31
N ARG A 168 1.80 15.84 -7.10
CA ARG A 168 0.59 15.15 -6.62
C ARG A 168 0.89 14.16 -5.50
N ILE A 169 1.97 13.40 -5.60
CA ILE A 169 2.41 12.49 -4.54
C ILE A 169 2.68 13.28 -3.25
N PHE A 170 3.38 14.40 -3.34
CA PHE A 170 3.69 15.25 -2.19
C PHE A 170 2.49 16.00 -1.62
N GLN A 171 1.49 16.38 -2.43
CA GLN A 171 0.26 17.04 -1.96
C GLN A 171 -0.57 16.17 -1.00
N THR A 172 -0.40 14.87 -1.05
CA THR A 172 -1.08 13.93 -0.16
C THR A 172 -0.29 13.64 1.13
N HIS A 173 0.89 14.27 1.29
CA HIS A 173 1.81 14.07 2.42
C HIS A 173 2.21 15.42 3.02
N ASP A 174 2.70 15.41 4.27
CA ASP A 174 3.14 16.62 4.94
C ASP A 174 4.34 17.23 4.19
N GLU A 175 4.13 18.40 3.61
CA GLU A 175 5.16 19.14 2.87
C GLU A 175 6.27 19.70 3.77
N SER A 176 6.08 19.70 5.09
CA SER A 176 7.10 20.16 6.05
C SER A 176 8.27 19.20 6.20
N VAL A 177 8.12 17.96 5.75
CA VAL A 177 9.19 16.94 5.79
C VAL A 177 10.06 17.05 4.55
N ASP A 178 11.24 17.64 4.69
CA ASP A 178 12.19 17.95 3.60
C ASP A 178 13.02 16.74 3.13
N GLY A 179 12.61 15.51 3.47
CA GLY A 179 13.31 14.30 3.04
C GLY A 179 12.50 13.03 3.23
N TYR A 180 12.65 12.12 2.26
CA TYR A 180 12.15 10.75 2.33
C TYR A 180 13.32 9.80 2.47
N PRO A 181 13.26 8.84 3.41
CA PRO A 181 14.29 7.82 3.55
C PRO A 181 14.33 6.90 2.34
#